data_b612fa8d33ff0d5d7a50ad8251b16fdc
#
_entry.id   b612fa8d33ff0d5d7a50ad8251b16fdc
#
_cell.length_a   1.000
_cell.length_b   1.000
_cell.length_c   1.000
_cell.angle_alpha   90.00
_cell.angle_beta   90.00
_cell.angle_gamma   90.00
#
_symmetry.space_group_name_H-M   'P 1'
#
loop_
_entity.id
_entity.type
_entity.pdbx_description
1 polymer ?
#
loop_
_entity_poly.entity_id
_entity_poly.type
_entity_poly.pdbx_seq_one_letter_code
_entity_poly.pdbx_strand_id
1 'polypeptide(L)'
;MKNSILKYFPNITDTQISQFELMGKLYPEWNEKINVISRKDIDNLYINHILHSLSIAKFLTPIDNTTFLDMGTGGGFPGIPLATMFPNCQFHLIELHT
;
A
#
# COMPACT_ATOMS: atom_id res chain seq x y z
N MET A 1 -12.31 -0.97 -8.21
CA MET A 1 -11.02 -1.15 -7.56
C MET A 1 -10.21 0.10 -7.59
N LYS A 2 -9.66 0.54 -8.71
CA LYS A 2 -9.08 1.89 -8.78
C LYS A 2 -10.10 2.98 -8.42
N ASN A 3 -11.38 2.74 -8.72
CA ASN A 3 -12.44 3.68 -8.39
C ASN A 3 -12.57 3.93 -6.88
N SER A 4 -12.30 2.92 -6.05
CA SER A 4 -12.33 3.09 -4.60
C SER A 4 -11.25 4.05 -4.12
N ILE A 5 -10.07 3.98 -4.72
CA ILE A 5 -8.96 4.87 -4.37
C ILE A 5 -9.24 6.28 -4.89
N LEU A 6 -9.69 6.42 -6.14
CA LEU A 6 -9.99 7.71 -6.75
C LEU A 6 -11.10 8.47 -6.02
N LYS A 7 -12.04 7.73 -5.40
CA LYS A 7 -13.11 8.35 -4.60
C LYS A 7 -12.54 9.19 -3.45
N TYR A 8 -11.50 8.71 -2.81
CA TYR A 8 -10.90 9.35 -1.64
C TYR A 8 -9.65 10.17 -1.96
N PHE A 9 -9.00 9.86 -3.09
CA PHE A 9 -7.77 10.54 -3.53
C PHE A 9 -7.88 10.88 -5.01
N PRO A 10 -8.70 11.88 -5.37
CA PRO A 10 -9.00 12.15 -6.79
C PRO A 10 -7.83 12.75 -7.57
N ASN A 11 -6.80 13.26 -6.89
CA ASN A 11 -5.69 13.98 -7.53
C ASN A 11 -4.45 13.12 -7.73
N ILE A 12 -4.53 11.81 -7.52
CA ILE A 12 -3.38 10.93 -7.76
C ILE A 12 -3.05 10.87 -9.25
N THR A 13 -1.77 10.65 -9.55
CA THR A 13 -1.27 10.61 -10.93
C THR A 13 -1.62 9.30 -11.62
N ASP A 14 -1.53 9.30 -12.95
CA ASP A 14 -1.71 8.08 -13.73
C ASP A 14 -0.68 7.01 -13.35
N THR A 15 0.54 7.42 -13.03
CA THR A 15 1.57 6.51 -12.54
C THR A 15 1.15 5.85 -11.24
N GLN A 16 0.63 6.61 -10.29
CA GLN A 16 0.14 6.08 -9.02
C GLN A 16 -1.04 5.12 -9.23
N ILE A 17 -1.98 5.47 -10.12
CA ILE A 17 -3.09 4.60 -10.47
C ILE A 17 -2.57 3.25 -10.99
N SER A 18 -1.60 3.30 -11.92
CA SER A 18 -1.01 2.08 -12.48
C SER A 18 -0.32 1.24 -11.42
N GLN A 19 0.35 1.88 -10.46
CA GLN A 19 1.01 1.19 -9.37
C GLN A 19 0.02 0.49 -8.45
N PHE A 20 -1.11 1.14 -8.13
CA PHE A 20 -2.15 0.51 -7.32
C PHE A 20 -2.83 -0.64 -8.06
N GLU A 21 -3.06 -0.50 -9.37
CA GLU A 21 -3.60 -1.60 -10.18
C GLU A 21 -2.64 -2.78 -10.21
N LEU A 22 -1.34 -2.52 -10.30
CA LEU A 22 -0.32 -3.56 -10.28
C LEU A 22 -0.31 -4.32 -8.95
N MET A 23 -0.51 -3.62 -7.84
CA MET A 23 -0.66 -4.28 -6.53
C MET A 23 -1.80 -5.29 -6.55
N GLY A 24 -2.94 -4.90 -7.12
CA GLY A 24 -4.10 -5.78 -7.22
C GLY A 24 -3.85 -7.03 -8.03
N LYS A 25 -2.87 -6.99 -8.94
CA LYS A 25 -2.46 -8.14 -9.75
C LYS A 25 -1.40 -8.99 -9.05
N LEU A 26 -0.38 -8.33 -8.48
CA LEU A 26 0.78 -9.02 -7.93
C LEU A 26 0.52 -9.69 -6.59
N TYR A 27 -0.27 -9.07 -5.71
CA TYR A 27 -0.52 -9.66 -4.40
C TYR A 27 -1.22 -11.03 -4.48
N PRO A 28 -2.25 -11.22 -5.30
CA PRO A 28 -2.83 -12.56 -5.46
C PRO A 28 -1.84 -13.58 -5.99
N GLU A 29 -1.01 -13.21 -6.99
CA GLU A 29 -0.02 -14.12 -7.57
C GLU A 29 1.01 -14.56 -6.54
N TRP A 30 1.56 -13.62 -5.78
CA TRP A 30 2.55 -13.93 -4.75
C TRP A 30 1.94 -14.65 -3.56
N ASN A 31 0.68 -14.32 -3.23
CA ASN A 31 0.00 -14.94 -2.11
C ASN A 31 -0.23 -16.44 -2.32
N GLU A 32 -0.41 -16.88 -3.55
CA GLU A 32 -0.48 -18.30 -3.86
C GLU A 32 0.81 -19.04 -3.50
N LYS A 33 1.95 -18.33 -3.54
CA LYS A 33 3.27 -18.92 -3.31
C LYS A 33 3.71 -18.82 -1.86
N ILE A 34 3.52 -17.68 -1.22
CA ILE A 34 4.12 -17.40 0.10
C ILE A 34 3.16 -16.81 1.14
N ASN A 35 1.88 -16.81 0.91
CA ASN A 35 0.88 -16.48 1.94
C ASN A 35 1.16 -15.15 2.66
N VAL A 36 1.37 -14.06 1.91
CA VAL A 36 1.66 -12.74 2.49
C VAL A 36 0.42 -12.08 3.11
N ILE A 37 -0.78 -12.48 2.67
CA ILE A 37 -2.06 -12.00 3.16
C ILE A 37 -2.93 -13.23 3.39
N SER A 38 -3.82 -13.20 4.40
CA SER A 38 -4.74 -14.31 4.60
C SER A 38 -5.64 -14.51 3.36
N ARG A 39 -5.99 -15.76 3.08
CA ARG A 39 -6.88 -16.07 1.93
C ARG A 39 -8.20 -15.34 2.01
N LYS A 40 -8.66 -15.10 3.23
CA LYS A 40 -9.92 -14.41 3.49
C LYS A 40 -9.86 -12.94 3.04
N ASP A 41 -8.69 -12.31 3.19
CA ASP A 41 -8.52 -10.88 2.95
C ASP A 41 -8.06 -10.56 1.54
N ILE A 42 -7.47 -11.53 0.81
CA ILE A 42 -6.93 -11.25 -0.52
C ILE A 42 -7.99 -10.79 -1.52
N ASP A 43 -9.22 -11.30 -1.39
CA ASP A 43 -10.32 -10.90 -2.26
C ASP A 43 -10.77 -9.46 -2.01
N ASN A 44 -10.43 -8.91 -0.82
CA ASN A 44 -10.78 -7.54 -0.43
C ASN A 44 -9.52 -6.69 -0.25
N LEU A 45 -8.48 -6.97 -1.05
CA LEU A 45 -7.18 -6.32 -0.93
C LEU A 45 -7.26 -4.80 -0.89
N TYR A 46 -8.03 -4.19 -1.83
CA TYR A 46 -8.12 -2.75 -1.92
C TYR A 46 -8.77 -2.10 -0.71
N ILE A 47 -9.80 -2.75 -0.15
CA ILE A 47 -10.53 -2.20 0.99
C ILE A 47 -9.79 -2.48 2.28
N ASN A 48 -9.42 -3.74 2.53
CA ASN A 48 -8.90 -4.16 3.83
C ASN A 48 -7.44 -3.79 4.04
N HIS A 49 -6.68 -3.65 2.97
CA HIS A 49 -5.24 -3.40 3.08
C HIS A 49 -4.81 -2.10 2.43
N ILE A 50 -5.15 -1.87 1.18
CA ILE A 50 -4.67 -0.68 0.47
C ILE A 50 -5.38 0.58 0.96
N LEU A 51 -6.70 0.64 0.92
CA LEU A 51 -7.43 1.81 1.41
C LEU A 51 -7.24 2.04 2.90
N HIS A 52 -7.21 0.97 3.68
CA HIS A 52 -6.97 1.09 5.11
C HIS A 52 -5.59 1.73 5.39
N SER A 53 -4.57 1.28 4.67
CA SER A 53 -3.23 1.87 4.77
C SER A 53 -3.24 3.34 4.36
N LEU A 54 -3.93 3.67 3.28
CA LEU A 54 -4.00 5.04 2.77
C LEU A 54 -4.81 5.97 3.66
N SER A 55 -5.60 5.46 4.59
CA SER A 55 -6.29 6.31 5.56
C SER A 55 -5.31 7.19 6.34
N ILE A 56 -4.09 6.72 6.54
CA ILE A 56 -3.02 7.47 7.18
C ILE A 56 -2.69 8.71 6.36
N ALA A 57 -2.73 8.63 5.03
CA ALA A 57 -2.40 9.74 4.15
C ALA A 57 -3.39 10.91 4.25
N LYS A 58 -4.57 10.70 4.80
CA LYS A 58 -5.54 11.77 5.04
C LYS A 58 -5.12 12.70 6.19
N PHE A 59 -4.29 12.19 7.09
CA PHE A 59 -3.86 12.91 8.27
C PHE A 59 -2.39 13.30 8.23
N LEU A 60 -1.68 12.90 7.18
CA LEU A 60 -0.24 13.08 7.09
C LEU A 60 0.11 13.78 5.77
N THR A 61 0.81 14.90 5.89
CA THR A 61 1.32 15.64 4.72
C THR A 61 2.83 15.77 4.89
N PRO A 62 3.60 14.73 4.55
CA PRO A 62 5.03 14.75 4.80
C PRO A 62 5.76 15.72 3.86
N ILE A 63 6.81 16.32 4.36
CA ILE A 63 7.74 17.10 3.53
C ILE A 63 8.52 16.14 2.65
N ASP A 64 8.88 16.59 1.45
CA ASP A 64 9.74 15.79 0.56
C ASP A 64 11.02 15.35 1.26
N ASN A 65 11.47 14.16 0.93
CA ASN A 65 12.68 13.53 1.51
C ASN A 65 12.52 13.09 2.97
N THR A 66 11.32 13.11 3.53
CA THR A 66 11.07 12.50 4.83
C THR A 66 11.32 11.00 4.77
N THR A 67 11.94 10.44 5.80
CA THR A 67 12.18 9.01 5.91
C THR A 67 11.17 8.40 6.89
N PHE A 68 10.51 7.33 6.45
CA PHE A 68 9.56 6.59 7.26
C PHE A 68 10.09 5.18 7.51
N LEU A 69 9.82 4.68 8.71
CA LEU A 69 10.16 3.32 9.08
C LEU A 69 8.87 2.55 9.37
N ASP A 70 8.65 1.46 8.65
CA ASP A 70 7.53 0.55 8.87
C ASP A 70 8.06 -0.74 9.48
N MET A 71 7.88 -0.90 10.77
CA MET A 71 8.37 -2.07 11.50
C MET A 71 7.26 -3.12 11.59
N GLY A 72 7.60 -4.37 11.25
CA GLY A 72 6.63 -5.44 11.23
C GLY A 72 5.66 -5.30 10.07
N THR A 73 6.17 -4.96 8.89
CA THR A 73 5.37 -4.60 7.73
C THR A 73 4.53 -5.75 7.16
N GLY A 74 4.88 -7.01 7.45
CA GLY A 74 4.18 -8.16 6.89
C GLY A 74 4.24 -8.18 5.37
N GLY A 75 3.11 -8.14 4.70
CA GLY A 75 3.02 -8.08 3.25
C GLY A 75 3.36 -6.73 2.63
N GLY A 76 3.87 -5.79 3.43
CA GLY A 76 4.23 -4.45 2.96
C GLY A 76 3.21 -3.38 3.29
N PHE A 77 2.39 -3.60 4.31
CA PHE A 77 1.35 -2.66 4.72
C PHE A 77 1.65 -2.07 6.11
N PRO A 78 1.47 -0.78 6.31
CA PRO A 78 0.97 0.22 5.34
C PRO A 78 2.05 0.79 4.41
N GLY A 79 3.30 0.33 4.51
CA GLY A 79 4.45 0.96 3.87
C GLY A 79 4.35 1.09 2.35
N ILE A 80 4.01 0.01 1.63
CA ILE A 80 3.99 0.06 0.15
C ILE A 80 2.90 1.00 -0.39
N PRO A 81 1.64 0.94 0.07
CA PRO A 81 0.65 1.93 -0.36
C PRO A 81 1.06 3.37 -0.05
N LEU A 82 1.64 3.62 1.13
CA LEU A 82 2.07 4.96 1.50
C LEU A 82 3.27 5.43 0.67
N ALA A 83 4.20 4.54 0.36
CA ALA A 83 5.32 4.88 -0.52
C ALA A 83 4.84 5.24 -1.92
N THR A 84 3.79 4.58 -2.40
CA THR A 84 3.16 4.91 -3.68
C THR A 84 2.51 6.29 -3.63
N MET A 85 1.85 6.62 -2.52
CA MET A 85 1.18 7.90 -2.34
C MET A 85 2.18 9.05 -2.17
N PHE A 86 3.32 8.81 -1.55
CA PHE A 86 4.35 9.82 -1.27
C PHE A 86 5.68 9.48 -1.96
N PRO A 87 5.75 9.61 -3.31
CA PRO A 87 6.92 9.15 -4.08
C PRO A 87 8.21 9.93 -3.78
N ASN A 88 8.10 11.11 -3.18
CA ASN A 88 9.28 11.92 -2.83
C ASN A 88 9.80 11.65 -1.42
N CYS A 89 9.23 10.69 -0.72
CA CYS A 89 9.66 10.25 0.60
C CYS A 89 10.34 8.89 0.51
N GLN A 90 11.11 8.54 1.55
CA GLN A 90 11.78 7.24 1.64
C GLN A 90 11.06 6.37 2.66
N PHE A 91 10.83 5.11 2.30
CA PHE A 91 10.18 4.14 3.17
C PHE A 91 11.10 2.94 3.36
N HIS A 92 11.35 2.59 4.62
CA HIS A 92 12.11 1.40 4.99
C HIS A 92 11.14 0.43 5.66
N LEU A 93 10.97 -0.73 5.04
CA LEU A 93 10.04 -1.75 5.50
C LEU A 93 10.84 -2.89 6.13
N ILE A 94 10.57 -3.19 7.38
CA ILE A 94 11.29 -4.20 8.13
C ILE A 94 10.30 -5.24 8.63
N GLU A 95 10.54 -6.51 8.26
CA GLU A 95 9.79 -7.63 8.79
C GLU A 95 10.61 -8.33 9.86
N LEU A 96 9.97 -8.59 10.99
CA LEU A 96 10.61 -9.28 12.11
C LEU A 96 10.21 -10.74 12.08
N HIS A 97 11.16 -11.62 11.85
CA HIS A 97 10.96 -13.07 11.93
C HIS A 97 11.36 -13.56 13.31
N THR A 98 10.46 -14.27 13.92
CA THR A 98 10.76 -14.97 15.17
C THR A 98 11.01 -16.43 14.91
#